data_c0c6e4750549644953257c35be871766
#
_entry.id   c0c6e4750549644953257c35be871766
#
_cell.length_a   1.000
_cell.length_b   1.000
_cell.length_c   1.000
_cell.angle_alpha   90.00
_cell.angle_beta   90.00
_cell.angle_gamma   90.00
#
_symmetry.space_group_name_H-M   'P 1'
#
loop_
_entity.id
_entity.type
_entity.pdbx_description
1 polymer ?
#
loop_
_entity_poly.entity_id
_entity_poly.type
_entity_poly.pdbx_seq_one_letter_code
_entity_poly.pdbx_strand_id
1 'polypeptide(L)'
;LCDRRQRQMCIRDRYITVDNTHQLLYTVYHKGEKKNMHIILNHSSMVPIYEQLMEQIKSEIIQSVLKEGEALPSVRTLAGELRISALTVKKAYDKLEEEGFVTTVHGKGTYVTASDKQLASEARRFAVEEDFDKAIDRAVAIGMNKEEILEVVKLILDEK
;
A
#
# COMPACT_ATOMS: atom_id res chain seq x y z
N LEU A 1 33.10 18.59 -25.98
CA LEU A 1 33.05 17.28 -26.65
C LEU A 1 32.27 16.32 -25.78
N CYS A 2 30.92 16.33 -25.96
CA CYS A 2 30.02 15.38 -25.31
C CYS A 2 30.13 14.05 -26.05
N ASP A 3 30.55 13.04 -25.33
CA ASP A 3 30.63 11.66 -25.83
C ASP A 3 29.24 11.11 -26.12
N ARG A 4 29.02 10.68 -27.35
CA ARG A 4 27.74 10.17 -27.87
C ARG A 4 27.28 8.82 -27.26
N ARG A 5 27.91 8.34 -26.21
CA ARG A 5 27.55 7.07 -25.53
C ARG A 5 26.73 7.23 -24.27
N GLN A 6 26.51 8.43 -23.79
CA GLN A 6 25.56 8.72 -22.72
C GLN A 6 24.21 9.15 -23.33
N ARG A 7 23.61 8.33 -24.17
CA ARG A 7 22.17 8.46 -24.43
C ARG A 7 21.43 8.11 -23.16
N GLN A 8 21.28 9.13 -22.36
CA GLN A 8 20.05 9.48 -21.68
C GLN A 8 19.17 8.28 -21.30
N MET A 9 19.59 7.56 -20.30
CA MET A 9 18.63 7.16 -19.30
C MET A 9 18.43 8.39 -18.39
N CYS A 10 17.54 9.28 -18.77
CA CYS A 10 16.86 10.13 -17.82
C CYS A 10 16.03 9.22 -16.92
N ILE A 11 16.70 8.57 -16.01
CA ILE A 11 16.10 7.99 -14.82
C ILE A 11 15.86 9.19 -13.92
N ARG A 12 14.73 9.83 -14.16
CA ARG A 12 14.21 10.88 -13.31
C ARG A 12 13.99 10.26 -11.93
N ASP A 13 14.90 10.61 -11.04
CA ASP A 13 14.79 10.54 -9.57
C ASP A 13 14.11 9.29 -8.98
N ARG A 14 14.82 8.17 -9.04
CA ARG A 14 14.50 6.97 -8.26
C ARG A 14 15.41 6.93 -7.06
N TYR A 15 14.91 7.32 -5.91
CA TYR A 15 15.60 7.03 -4.67
C TYR A 15 15.21 5.62 -4.22
N ILE A 16 16.12 4.68 -4.39
CA ILE A 16 16.05 3.38 -3.72
C ILE A 16 16.77 3.57 -2.41
N THR A 17 16.04 3.70 -1.32
CA THR A 17 16.62 3.59 0.01
C THR A 17 16.59 2.12 0.40
N VAL A 18 17.76 1.52 0.55
CA VAL A 18 17.92 0.18 1.12
C VAL A 18 18.06 0.38 2.62
N ASP A 19 17.05 -0.04 3.36
CA ASP A 19 17.14 -0.16 4.82
C ASP A 19 17.96 -1.40 5.18
N ASN A 20 18.61 -1.38 6.37
CA ASN A 20 19.51 -2.44 6.88
C ASN A 20 18.81 -3.82 7.07
N THR A 21 17.53 -3.94 6.73
CA THR A 21 16.70 -5.15 6.89
C THR A 21 16.38 -5.87 5.58
N HIS A 22 17.08 -5.61 4.47
CA HIS A 22 16.80 -6.18 3.14
C HIS A 22 15.37 -5.92 2.60
N GLN A 23 14.65 -4.93 3.10
CA GLN A 23 13.38 -4.49 2.55
C GLN A 23 13.62 -3.46 1.45
N LEU A 24 13.12 -3.76 0.25
CA LEU A 24 13.19 -2.83 -0.89
C LEU A 24 12.00 -1.87 -0.80
N LEU A 25 12.30 -0.61 -0.44
CA LEU A 25 11.33 0.49 -0.48
C LEU A 25 11.25 1.03 -1.91
N TYR A 26 10.09 0.94 -2.51
CA TYR A 26 9.83 1.51 -3.83
C TYR A 26 8.93 2.73 -3.72
N THR A 27 9.40 3.86 -4.22
CA THR A 27 8.59 5.06 -4.39
C THR A 27 8.15 5.15 -5.84
N VAL A 28 6.85 5.08 -6.10
CA VAL A 28 6.28 5.16 -7.43
C VAL A 28 5.93 6.61 -7.75
N TYR A 29 6.44 7.14 -8.88
CA TYR A 29 6.13 8.49 -9.36
C TYR A 29 5.17 8.42 -10.54
N HIS A 30 4.06 9.14 -10.48
CA HIS A 30 3.13 9.27 -11.60
C HIS A 30 3.06 10.72 -12.10
N LYS A 31 3.35 10.91 -13.43
CA LYS A 31 3.16 12.16 -14.21
C LYS A 31 3.32 13.50 -13.45
N GLY A 32 4.52 13.76 -12.89
CA GLY A 32 4.89 15.11 -12.47
C GLY A 32 4.41 15.56 -11.09
N GLU A 33 3.55 14.83 -10.43
CA GLU A 33 3.22 15.00 -9.02
C GLU A 33 3.94 13.94 -8.19
N LYS A 34 4.66 14.39 -7.16
CA LYS A 34 5.32 13.50 -6.18
C LYS A 34 4.24 12.85 -5.32
N LYS A 35 3.62 11.79 -5.80
CA LYS A 35 2.77 10.95 -4.95
C LYS A 35 3.56 9.72 -4.59
N ASN A 36 3.87 9.63 -3.34
CA ASN A 36 4.66 8.54 -2.77
C ASN A 36 3.72 7.38 -2.43
N MET A 37 3.48 6.51 -3.40
CA MET A 37 2.94 5.19 -3.09
C MET A 37 4.10 4.35 -2.54
N HIS A 38 4.05 4.01 -1.26
CA HIS A 38 5.10 3.25 -0.61
C HIS A 38 4.75 1.77 -0.62
N ILE A 39 5.36 1.01 -1.53
CA ILE A 39 5.18 -0.44 -1.59
C ILE A 39 6.45 -1.14 -1.11
N ILE A 40 6.30 -1.98 -0.10
CA ILE A 40 7.37 -2.80 0.48
C ILE A 40 7.06 -4.27 0.19
N LEU A 41 7.91 -4.93 -0.60
CA LEU A 41 7.76 -6.34 -0.90
C LEU A 41 8.82 -7.17 -0.18
N ASN A 42 8.37 -8.17 0.54
CA ASN A 42 9.23 -9.14 1.20
C ASN A 42 9.21 -10.48 0.43
N HIS A 43 10.28 -10.72 -0.33
CA HIS A 43 10.42 -11.96 -1.11
C HIS A 43 10.68 -13.21 -0.25
N SER A 44 11.06 -13.05 1.01
CA SER A 44 11.28 -14.15 1.96
C SER A 44 10.04 -14.48 2.78
N SER A 45 8.94 -13.74 2.61
CA SER A 45 7.68 -13.99 3.29
C SER A 45 6.97 -15.22 2.71
N MET A 46 6.23 -15.93 3.55
CA MET A 46 5.32 -17.01 3.12
C MET A 46 4.09 -16.47 2.38
N VAL A 47 3.81 -15.16 2.50
CA VAL A 47 2.69 -14.49 1.80
C VAL A 47 3.07 -14.22 0.35
N PRO A 48 2.26 -14.65 -0.63
CA PRO A 48 2.51 -14.41 -2.04
C PRO A 48 2.66 -12.92 -2.38
N ILE A 49 3.56 -12.58 -3.29
CA ILE A 49 3.86 -11.19 -3.66
C ILE A 49 2.63 -10.41 -4.14
N TYR A 50 1.70 -11.06 -4.87
CA TYR A 50 0.49 -10.39 -5.32
C TYR A 50 -0.45 -10.01 -4.16
N GLU A 51 -0.49 -10.81 -3.09
CA GLU A 51 -1.26 -10.51 -1.88
C GLU A 51 -0.64 -9.35 -1.12
N GLN A 52 0.69 -9.35 -0.92
CA GLN A 52 1.40 -8.24 -0.30
C GLN A 52 1.15 -6.93 -1.04
N LEU A 53 1.18 -6.97 -2.38
CA LEU A 53 0.91 -5.80 -3.22
C LEU A 53 -0.52 -5.32 -3.09
N MET A 54 -1.48 -6.24 -3.12
CA MET A 54 -2.90 -5.97 -2.99
C MET A 54 -3.22 -5.30 -1.65
N GLU A 55 -2.74 -5.86 -0.54
CA GLU A 55 -2.99 -5.34 0.80
C GLU A 55 -2.40 -3.93 1.00
N GLN A 56 -1.23 -3.66 0.45
CA GLN A 56 -0.62 -2.33 0.55
C GLN A 56 -1.39 -1.29 -0.26
N ILE A 57 -1.82 -1.63 -1.48
CA ILE A 57 -2.67 -0.72 -2.29
C ILE A 57 -3.99 -0.46 -1.58
N LYS A 58 -4.64 -1.48 -1.00
CA LYS A 58 -5.85 -1.31 -0.19
C LYS A 58 -5.61 -0.35 0.98
N SER A 59 -4.53 -0.56 1.72
CA SER A 59 -4.16 0.30 2.84
C SER A 59 -4.01 1.76 2.41
N GLU A 60 -3.37 2.04 1.29
CA GLU A 60 -3.21 3.40 0.77
C GLU A 60 -4.55 4.02 0.31
N ILE A 61 -5.45 3.22 -0.26
CA ILE A 61 -6.80 3.67 -0.60
C ILE A 61 -7.61 3.97 0.68
N ILE A 62 -7.57 3.08 1.66
CA ILE A 62 -8.25 3.24 2.94
C ILE A 62 -7.74 4.48 3.68
N GLN A 63 -6.44 4.70 3.72
CA GLN A 63 -5.81 5.88 4.33
C GLN A 63 -5.99 7.16 3.52
N SER A 64 -6.67 7.10 2.37
CA SER A 64 -6.89 8.23 1.46
C SER A 64 -5.59 8.85 0.90
N VAL A 65 -4.50 8.10 0.89
CA VAL A 65 -3.26 8.44 0.18
C VAL A 65 -3.53 8.37 -1.33
N LEU A 66 -4.20 7.30 -1.78
CA LEU A 66 -4.77 7.18 -3.12
C LEU A 66 -6.22 7.64 -3.08
N LYS A 67 -6.52 8.66 -3.89
CA LYS A 67 -7.85 9.27 -3.93
C LYS A 67 -8.75 8.60 -4.96
N GLU A 68 -10.06 8.69 -4.71
CA GLU A 68 -11.09 8.30 -5.67
C GLU A 68 -10.87 8.93 -7.05
N GLY A 69 -11.01 8.14 -8.11
CA GLY A 69 -10.77 8.56 -9.49
C GLY A 69 -9.30 8.68 -9.86
N GLU A 70 -8.38 8.41 -8.94
CA GLU A 70 -6.97 8.46 -9.21
C GLU A 70 -6.53 7.25 -10.04
N ALA A 71 -5.69 7.50 -11.06
CA ALA A 71 -5.14 6.44 -11.90
C ALA A 71 -4.01 5.71 -11.18
N LEU A 72 -4.08 4.40 -11.09
CA LEU A 72 -2.95 3.56 -10.69
C LEU A 72 -1.91 3.47 -11.82
N PRO A 73 -0.64 3.20 -11.49
CA PRO A 73 0.38 2.91 -12.48
C PRO A 73 -0.05 1.76 -13.39
N SER A 74 0.39 1.77 -14.66
CA SER A 74 0.12 0.64 -15.53
C SER A 74 0.79 -0.64 -15.00
N VAL A 75 0.20 -1.80 -15.27
CA VAL A 75 0.76 -3.10 -14.88
C VAL A 75 2.23 -3.24 -15.29
N ARG A 76 2.59 -2.76 -16.49
CA ARG A 76 3.97 -2.82 -17.00
C ARG A 76 4.89 -1.86 -16.25
N THR A 77 4.41 -0.65 -15.95
CA THR A 77 5.17 0.35 -15.21
C THR A 77 5.46 -0.15 -13.80
N LEU A 78 4.42 -0.57 -13.09
CA LEU A 78 4.55 -1.05 -11.71
C LEU A 78 5.42 -2.32 -11.62
N ALA A 79 5.24 -3.27 -12.55
CA ALA A 79 6.07 -4.47 -12.63
C ALA A 79 7.55 -4.15 -12.84
N GLY A 80 7.85 -3.18 -13.72
CA GLY A 80 9.21 -2.72 -13.96
C GLY A 80 9.82 -2.01 -12.77
N GLU A 81 9.05 -1.20 -12.07
CA GLU A 81 9.48 -0.47 -10.87
C GLU A 81 9.74 -1.41 -9.69
N LEU A 82 8.82 -2.33 -9.43
CA LEU A 82 8.93 -3.31 -8.35
C LEU A 82 9.83 -4.51 -8.69
N ARG A 83 10.31 -4.61 -9.93
CA ARG A 83 11.10 -5.74 -10.45
C ARG A 83 10.43 -7.10 -10.25
N ILE A 84 9.12 -7.14 -10.44
CA ILE A 84 8.30 -8.36 -10.36
C ILE A 84 7.64 -8.65 -11.71
N SER A 85 7.04 -9.83 -11.82
CA SER A 85 6.31 -10.22 -13.03
C SER A 85 5.09 -9.33 -13.28
N ALA A 86 4.88 -8.90 -14.53
CA ALA A 86 3.66 -8.21 -14.92
C ALA A 86 2.39 -9.05 -14.64
N LEU A 87 2.51 -10.38 -14.68
CA LEU A 87 1.42 -11.28 -14.34
C LEU A 87 1.06 -11.20 -12.84
N THR A 88 2.07 -11.04 -11.98
CA THR A 88 1.87 -10.86 -10.53
C THR A 88 1.13 -9.55 -10.24
N VAL A 89 1.54 -8.45 -10.89
CA VAL A 89 0.84 -7.16 -10.75
C VAL A 89 -0.58 -7.24 -11.30
N LYS A 90 -0.74 -7.87 -12.47
CA LYS A 90 -2.08 -8.07 -13.05
C LYS A 90 -2.99 -8.84 -12.10
N LYS A 91 -2.50 -9.94 -11.50
CA LYS A 91 -3.28 -10.72 -10.53
C LYS A 91 -3.70 -9.88 -9.32
N ALA A 92 -2.83 -9.02 -8.81
CA ALA A 92 -3.17 -8.11 -7.72
C ALA A 92 -4.26 -7.11 -8.14
N TYR A 93 -4.15 -6.52 -9.33
CA TYR A 93 -5.14 -5.57 -9.84
C TYR A 93 -6.49 -6.23 -10.13
N ASP A 94 -6.50 -7.45 -10.71
CA ASP A 94 -7.73 -8.22 -10.94
C ASP A 94 -8.45 -8.50 -9.62
N LYS A 95 -7.70 -8.83 -8.54
CA LYS A 95 -8.26 -9.04 -7.22
C LYS A 95 -8.80 -7.76 -6.57
N LEU A 96 -8.07 -6.64 -6.70
CA LEU A 96 -8.56 -5.33 -6.24
C LEU A 96 -9.84 -4.91 -6.97
N GLU A 97 -9.98 -5.27 -8.25
CA GLU A 97 -11.17 -5.02 -9.04
C GLU A 97 -12.34 -5.91 -8.61
N GLU A 98 -12.10 -7.21 -8.37
CA GLU A 98 -13.08 -8.14 -7.80
C GLU A 98 -13.64 -7.66 -6.44
N GLU A 99 -12.79 -7.03 -5.62
CA GLU A 99 -13.16 -6.49 -4.32
C GLU A 99 -13.71 -5.04 -4.40
N GLY A 100 -13.75 -4.44 -5.58
CA GLY A 100 -14.35 -3.12 -5.82
C GLY A 100 -13.47 -1.93 -5.45
N PHE A 101 -12.19 -2.14 -5.08
CA PHE A 101 -11.27 -1.05 -4.76
C PHE A 101 -10.80 -0.27 -5.99
N VAL A 102 -10.75 -0.91 -7.13
CA VAL A 102 -10.34 -0.30 -8.39
C VAL A 102 -11.26 -0.72 -9.53
N THR A 103 -11.25 0.03 -10.62
CA THR A 103 -11.92 -0.33 -11.87
C THR A 103 -10.97 -0.15 -13.04
N THR A 104 -10.96 -1.11 -13.95
CA THR A 104 -10.12 -1.07 -15.14
C THR A 104 -10.92 -0.59 -16.34
N VAL A 105 -10.54 0.56 -16.88
CA VAL A 105 -11.13 1.11 -18.10
C VAL A 105 -10.26 0.73 -19.28
N HIS A 106 -10.82 -0.08 -20.18
CA HIS A 106 -10.08 -0.59 -21.33
C HIS A 106 -9.45 0.55 -22.15
N GLY A 107 -8.15 0.44 -22.42
CA GLY A 107 -7.39 1.45 -23.17
C GLY A 107 -7.04 2.73 -22.40
N LYS A 108 -7.56 2.92 -21.18
CA LYS A 108 -7.27 4.13 -20.36
C LYS A 108 -6.45 3.84 -19.10
N GLY A 109 -6.62 2.67 -18.51
CA GLY A 109 -5.89 2.27 -17.30
C GLY A 109 -6.81 1.82 -16.17
N THR A 110 -6.21 1.59 -15.00
CA THR A 110 -6.90 1.21 -13.77
C THR A 110 -7.01 2.42 -12.85
N TYR A 111 -8.19 2.65 -12.31
CA TYR A 111 -8.50 3.81 -11.47
C TYR A 111 -9.02 3.34 -10.12
N VAL A 112 -8.71 4.09 -9.07
CA VAL A 112 -9.32 3.89 -7.76
C VAL A 112 -10.81 4.16 -7.88
N THR A 113 -11.61 3.17 -7.52
CA THR A 113 -13.08 3.30 -7.55
C THR A 113 -13.50 4.22 -6.41
N ALA A 114 -14.59 4.97 -6.62
CA ALA A 114 -15.36 5.50 -5.53
C ALA A 114 -15.84 4.31 -4.70
N SER A 115 -15.04 3.92 -3.70
CA SER A 115 -15.55 2.94 -2.76
C SER A 115 -16.81 3.56 -2.17
N ASP A 116 -17.91 2.86 -2.31
CA ASP A 116 -19.14 3.20 -1.61
C ASP A 116 -18.72 3.67 -0.21
N LYS A 117 -19.03 4.92 0.15
CA LYS A 117 -18.52 5.53 1.40
C LYS A 117 -18.76 4.64 2.62
N GLN A 118 -19.74 3.73 2.49
CA GLN A 118 -20.03 2.70 3.48
C GLN A 118 -19.00 1.57 3.47
N LEU A 119 -18.65 0.98 2.33
CA LEU A 119 -17.64 -0.10 2.26
C LEU A 119 -16.25 0.36 2.69
N ALA A 120 -15.84 1.57 2.28
CA ALA A 120 -14.58 2.15 2.74
C ALA A 120 -14.61 2.49 4.23
N SER A 121 -15.76 2.92 4.76
CA SER A 121 -15.95 3.16 6.19
C SER A 121 -15.91 1.86 7.00
N GLU A 122 -16.55 0.81 6.51
CA GLU A 122 -16.54 -0.52 7.13
C GLU A 122 -15.15 -1.16 7.10
N ALA A 123 -14.45 -1.07 5.96
CA ALA A 123 -13.07 -1.56 5.84
C ALA A 123 -12.11 -0.81 6.77
N ARG A 124 -12.25 0.53 6.89
CA ARG A 124 -11.48 1.33 7.84
C ARG A 124 -11.77 0.94 9.29
N ARG A 125 -13.04 0.74 9.61
CA ARG A 125 -13.46 0.30 10.94
C ARG A 125 -12.89 -1.07 11.28
N PHE A 126 -12.96 -2.01 10.35
CA PHE A 126 -12.41 -3.35 10.51
C PHE A 126 -10.89 -3.34 10.72
N ALA A 127 -10.16 -2.52 9.95
CA ALA A 127 -8.72 -2.37 10.12
C ALA A 127 -8.35 -1.81 11.51
N VAL A 128 -9.12 -0.84 12.02
CA VAL A 128 -8.95 -0.30 13.37
C VAL A 128 -9.28 -1.36 14.43
N GLU A 129 -10.34 -2.13 14.25
CA GLU A 129 -10.72 -3.22 15.16
C GLU A 129 -9.61 -4.29 15.23
N GLU A 130 -8.99 -4.65 14.09
CA GLU A 130 -7.86 -5.59 14.04
C GLU A 130 -6.61 -5.06 14.77
N ASP A 131 -6.32 -3.76 14.64
CA ASP A 131 -5.19 -3.14 15.35
C ASP A 131 -5.45 -3.07 16.87
N PHE A 132 -6.70 -2.84 17.29
CA PHE A 132 -7.09 -2.93 18.70
C PHE A 132 -6.94 -4.35 19.23
N ASP A 133 -7.38 -5.37 18.49
CA ASP A 133 -7.21 -6.78 18.86
C ASP A 133 -5.73 -7.12 19.09
N LYS A 134 -4.86 -6.76 18.16
CA LYS A 134 -3.41 -6.96 18.30
C LYS A 134 -2.82 -6.22 19.52
N ALA A 135 -3.32 -5.02 19.82
CA ALA A 135 -2.88 -4.27 20.99
C ALA A 135 -3.35 -4.92 22.30
N ILE A 136 -4.59 -5.38 22.34
CA ILE A 136 -5.17 -6.09 23.49
C ILE A 136 -4.43 -7.40 23.73
N ASP A 137 -4.16 -8.20 22.69
CA ASP A 137 -3.40 -9.45 22.80
C ASP A 137 -2.01 -9.22 23.40
N ARG A 138 -1.31 -8.15 23.00
CA ARG A 138 -0.02 -7.78 23.59
C ARG A 138 -0.16 -7.39 25.05
N ALA A 139 -1.18 -6.62 25.42
CA ALA A 139 -1.43 -6.22 26.80
C ALA A 139 -1.72 -7.44 27.70
N VAL A 140 -2.53 -8.37 27.22
CA VAL A 140 -2.81 -9.64 27.92
C VAL A 140 -1.54 -10.48 28.06
N ALA A 141 -0.71 -10.56 27.03
CA ALA A 141 0.54 -11.31 27.06
C ALA A 141 1.56 -10.81 28.09
N ILE A 142 1.53 -9.52 28.44
CA ILE A 142 2.36 -8.95 29.52
C ILE A 142 1.66 -8.96 30.89
N GLY A 143 0.47 -9.58 30.99
CA GLY A 143 -0.24 -9.79 32.25
C GLY A 143 -1.19 -8.67 32.68
N MET A 144 -1.52 -7.72 31.82
CA MET A 144 -2.54 -6.69 32.13
C MET A 144 -3.93 -7.32 32.24
N ASN A 145 -4.67 -6.89 33.23
CA ASN A 145 -6.06 -7.27 33.38
C ASN A 145 -6.99 -6.32 32.57
N LYS A 146 -8.27 -6.67 32.46
CA LYS A 146 -9.24 -5.94 31.65
C LYS A 146 -9.43 -4.49 32.14
N GLU A 147 -9.40 -4.27 33.41
CA GLU A 147 -9.58 -2.95 34.06
C GLU A 147 -8.37 -2.04 33.70
N GLU A 148 -7.16 -2.55 33.80
CA GLU A 148 -5.93 -1.84 33.46
C GLU A 148 -5.89 -1.47 31.97
N ILE A 149 -6.32 -2.37 31.07
CA ILE A 149 -6.40 -2.09 29.62
C ILE A 149 -7.39 -0.95 29.34
N LEU A 150 -8.56 -0.98 29.99
CA LEU A 150 -9.57 0.07 29.84
C LEU A 150 -9.08 1.42 30.38
N GLU A 151 -8.32 1.43 31.47
CA GLU A 151 -7.75 2.64 32.03
C GLU A 151 -6.73 3.28 31.09
N VAL A 152 -5.84 2.48 30.51
CA VAL A 152 -4.87 2.94 29.50
C VAL A 152 -5.57 3.51 28.27
N VAL A 153 -6.62 2.85 27.76
CA VAL A 153 -7.37 3.35 26.61
C VAL A 153 -8.04 4.69 26.94
N LYS A 154 -8.61 4.85 28.13
CA LYS A 154 -9.20 6.14 28.57
C LYS A 154 -8.16 7.24 28.63
N LEU A 155 -6.99 6.99 29.24
CA LEU A 155 -5.90 7.97 29.29
C LEU A 155 -5.47 8.44 27.90
N ILE A 156 -5.32 7.50 26.94
CA ILE A 156 -4.95 7.83 25.55
C ILE A 156 -6.03 8.68 24.86
N LEU A 157 -7.31 8.46 25.20
CA LEU A 157 -8.41 9.24 24.62
C LEU A 157 -8.50 10.64 25.22
N ASP A 158 -8.18 10.80 26.50
CA ASP A 158 -8.22 12.08 27.21
C ASP A 158 -7.05 13.02 26.82
N GLU A 159 -5.95 12.46 26.25
CA GLU A 159 -4.79 13.23 25.78
C GLU A 159 -4.93 13.74 24.32
N LYS A 160 -5.98 13.34 23.58
CA LYS A 160 -6.23 13.74 22.16
C LYS A 160 -7.29 14.81 22.05
#